data_53b616fec92879f790385437b07f039f
#
_entry.id   53b616fec92879f790385437b07f039f
#
_cell.length_a   1.000
_cell.length_b   1.000
_cell.length_c   1.000
_cell.angle_alpha   90.00
_cell.angle_beta   90.00
_cell.angle_gamma   90.00
#
_symmetry.space_group_name_H-M   'P 1'
#
loop_
_entity.id
_entity.type
_entity.pdbx_description
1 polymer ?
#
loop_
_entity_poly.entity_id
_entity_poly.type
_entity_poly.pdbx_seq_one_letter_code
_entity_poly.pdbx_strand_id
1 'polypeptide(L)'
;MRLHNEGVNEQIPVLREVDHGTARLMPDVDRERAWLLTVDGAPQSYVDLDAPDHLEFEYARRLGHVVDGAAGEGAPLDVLHLGGGALSLPRYVSVTRPGSCQDVVEADGGLVALVAEHLPLPEGSGVTVHTADARAWLESAPAASADLIVGDVFGGSRVPAHLTSLAYAREVRRVLRPGGIYAANLADGAPFGFLRGQLATFGAVFPELALVAEPAVLRGRRFGNTILVASDAPLDLPGLTRRAAGDAFPARVEHGEALARFTGKAVPVNDAEAVGSPVPPEGAFGIG
;
A
#
# COMPACT_ATOMS: atom_id res chain seq x y z
N MET A 1 -35.73 -40.25 -7.46
CA MET A 1 -34.91 -39.17 -8.02
C MET A 1 -34.85 -38.09 -6.95
N ARG A 2 -33.82 -38.16 -6.08
CA ARG A 2 -33.60 -37.15 -5.03
C ARG A 2 -32.74 -36.05 -5.66
N LEU A 3 -33.32 -34.88 -5.83
CA LEU A 3 -32.57 -33.67 -6.18
C LEU A 3 -31.67 -33.34 -4.98
N HIS A 4 -30.36 -33.52 -5.13
CA HIS A 4 -29.39 -32.92 -4.25
C HIS A 4 -29.49 -31.42 -4.47
N ASN A 5 -30.10 -30.76 -3.52
CA ASN A 5 -29.97 -29.32 -3.36
C ASN A 5 -28.58 -29.10 -2.72
N GLU A 6 -27.55 -28.97 -3.52
CA GLU A 6 -26.26 -28.43 -3.04
C GLU A 6 -26.57 -26.99 -2.63
N GLY A 7 -26.70 -26.78 -1.33
CA GLY A 7 -26.91 -25.47 -0.77
C GLY A 7 -25.72 -24.59 -1.18
N VAL A 8 -25.98 -23.64 -2.06
CA VAL A 8 -25.11 -22.50 -2.29
C VAL A 8 -24.95 -21.87 -0.91
N ASN A 9 -23.75 -21.97 -0.36
CA ASN A 9 -23.41 -21.32 0.89
C ASN A 9 -23.30 -19.82 0.59
N GLU A 10 -24.46 -19.14 0.55
CA GLU A 10 -24.50 -17.69 0.32
C GLU A 10 -23.77 -17.04 1.50
N GLN A 11 -22.53 -16.63 1.24
CA GLN A 11 -21.76 -15.85 2.19
C GLN A 11 -22.46 -14.51 2.40
N ILE A 12 -22.81 -14.22 3.65
CA ILE A 12 -23.52 -12.98 4.00
C ILE A 12 -22.50 -11.88 4.25
N PRO A 13 -22.71 -10.66 3.72
CA PRO A 13 -21.84 -9.52 4.05
C PRO A 13 -21.74 -9.32 5.57
N VAL A 14 -20.51 -9.09 6.06
CA VAL A 14 -20.27 -8.76 7.46
C VAL A 14 -20.17 -7.25 7.60
N LEU A 15 -20.93 -6.68 8.52
CA LEU A 15 -20.89 -5.25 8.86
C LEU A 15 -20.45 -5.10 10.32
N ARG A 16 -19.48 -4.22 10.58
CA ARG A 16 -18.96 -3.95 11.92
C ARG A 16 -18.51 -2.51 12.09
N GLU A 17 -18.92 -1.90 13.20
CA GLU A 17 -18.28 -0.65 13.65
C GLU A 17 -16.85 -0.93 14.08
N VAL A 18 -15.93 -0.16 13.57
CA VAL A 18 -14.48 -0.20 13.84
C VAL A 18 -14.02 1.16 14.33
N ASP A 19 -12.74 1.33 14.70
CA ASP A 19 -12.30 2.56 15.35
C ASP A 19 -12.37 3.79 14.43
N HIS A 20 -12.25 3.58 13.10
CA HIS A 20 -12.23 4.66 12.12
C HIS A 20 -13.43 4.65 11.14
N GLY A 21 -14.56 4.06 11.53
CA GLY A 21 -15.79 4.07 10.73
C GLY A 21 -16.55 2.76 10.75
N THR A 22 -17.31 2.49 9.71
CA THR A 22 -18.07 1.25 9.53
C THR A 22 -17.40 0.37 8.48
N ALA A 23 -16.80 -0.73 8.91
CA ALA A 23 -16.18 -1.71 8.02
C ALA A 23 -17.25 -2.69 7.48
N ARG A 24 -17.10 -3.04 6.20
CA ARG A 24 -17.95 -4.04 5.55
C ARG A 24 -17.10 -5.01 4.75
N LEU A 25 -17.22 -6.30 5.04
CA LEU A 25 -16.69 -7.38 4.22
C LEU A 25 -17.80 -7.89 3.30
N MET A 26 -17.61 -7.74 2.00
CA MET A 26 -18.55 -8.21 0.98
C MET A 26 -17.93 -9.40 0.25
N PRO A 27 -18.62 -10.57 0.23
CA PRO A 27 -18.16 -11.71 -0.55
C PRO A 27 -18.20 -11.37 -2.04
N ASP A 28 -17.22 -11.89 -2.77
CA ASP A 28 -17.20 -11.85 -4.23
C ASP A 28 -18.26 -12.82 -4.78
N VAL A 29 -18.87 -12.46 -5.91
CA VAL A 29 -19.93 -13.27 -6.53
C VAL A 29 -19.40 -14.41 -7.41
N ASP A 30 -18.15 -14.26 -7.91
CA ASP A 30 -17.51 -15.18 -8.85
C ASP A 30 -16.44 -16.04 -8.18
N ARG A 31 -15.95 -15.65 -6.99
CA ARG A 31 -14.88 -16.31 -6.26
C ARG A 31 -15.31 -16.61 -4.83
N GLU A 32 -15.53 -17.90 -4.53
CA GLU A 32 -16.15 -18.38 -3.29
C GLU A 32 -15.45 -17.88 -2.01
N ARG A 33 -14.12 -17.73 -2.00
CA ARG A 33 -13.38 -17.30 -0.81
C ARG A 33 -12.68 -15.96 -0.98
N ALA A 34 -13.25 -15.09 -1.83
CA ALA A 34 -12.76 -13.75 -2.03
C ALA A 34 -13.70 -12.70 -1.42
N TRP A 35 -13.09 -11.61 -0.94
CA TRP A 35 -13.77 -10.59 -0.16
C TRP A 35 -13.29 -9.18 -0.50
N LEU A 36 -14.23 -8.27 -0.65
CA LEU A 36 -13.98 -6.84 -0.71
C LEU A 36 -14.20 -6.22 0.67
N LEU A 37 -13.17 -5.58 1.22
CA LEU A 37 -13.28 -4.73 2.41
C LEU A 37 -13.55 -3.30 1.99
N THR A 38 -14.60 -2.71 2.56
CA THR A 38 -14.84 -1.26 2.49
C THR A 38 -14.92 -0.67 3.89
N VAL A 39 -14.52 0.59 4.06
CA VAL A 39 -14.75 1.39 5.28
C VAL A 39 -15.49 2.66 4.87
N ASP A 40 -16.61 2.94 5.52
CA ASP A 40 -17.53 4.03 5.14
C ASP A 40 -17.89 4.06 3.64
N GLY A 41 -17.99 2.86 3.04
CA GLY A 41 -18.28 2.67 1.63
C GLY A 41 -17.10 2.85 0.68
N ALA A 42 -15.93 3.30 1.16
CA ALA A 42 -14.72 3.40 0.34
C ALA A 42 -13.99 2.05 0.27
N PRO A 43 -13.67 1.53 -0.93
CA PRO A 43 -12.88 0.30 -1.08
C PRO A 43 -11.50 0.45 -0.43
N GLN A 44 -11.14 -0.51 0.43
CA GLN A 44 -9.86 -0.53 1.13
C GLN A 44 -8.96 -1.67 0.67
N SER A 45 -9.50 -2.87 0.56
CA SER A 45 -8.73 -4.06 0.23
C SER A 45 -9.61 -5.11 -0.45
N TYR A 46 -8.99 -5.93 -1.28
CA TYR A 46 -9.58 -7.15 -1.80
C TYR A 46 -8.66 -8.33 -1.46
N VAL A 47 -9.23 -9.43 -0.99
CA VAL A 47 -8.50 -10.65 -0.62
C VAL A 47 -9.19 -11.84 -1.24
N ASP A 48 -8.41 -12.68 -1.93
CA ASP A 48 -8.80 -14.03 -2.34
C ASP A 48 -8.00 -15.03 -1.50
N LEU A 49 -8.68 -15.79 -0.65
CA LEU A 49 -8.03 -16.76 0.24
C LEU A 49 -7.54 -18.02 -0.52
N ASP A 50 -8.05 -18.27 -1.71
CA ASP A 50 -7.61 -19.38 -2.57
C ASP A 50 -6.49 -18.96 -3.55
N ALA A 51 -6.36 -17.67 -3.80
CA ALA A 51 -5.30 -17.09 -4.61
C ALA A 51 -4.65 -15.89 -3.87
N PRO A 52 -3.89 -16.12 -2.80
CA PRO A 52 -3.35 -15.04 -1.95
C PRO A 52 -2.30 -14.18 -2.66
N ASP A 53 -1.80 -14.58 -3.82
CA ASP A 53 -0.97 -13.79 -4.73
C ASP A 53 -1.79 -12.89 -5.68
N HIS A 54 -3.13 -13.02 -5.68
CA HIS A 54 -3.99 -12.15 -6.46
C HIS A 54 -4.13 -10.77 -5.83
N LEU A 55 -3.70 -9.75 -6.55
CA LEU A 55 -3.83 -8.33 -6.15
C LEU A 55 -4.84 -7.66 -7.09
N GLU A 56 -6.08 -7.47 -6.61
CA GLU A 56 -7.18 -6.92 -7.42
C GLU A 56 -6.97 -5.45 -7.73
N PHE A 57 -6.56 -4.65 -6.75
CA PHE A 57 -6.39 -3.22 -6.95
C PHE A 57 -5.09 -2.87 -7.66
N GLU A 58 -5.16 -1.92 -8.57
CA GLU A 58 -4.03 -1.45 -9.38
C GLU A 58 -2.85 -0.97 -8.53
N TYR A 59 -3.13 -0.23 -7.45
CA TYR A 59 -2.09 0.25 -6.56
C TYR A 59 -1.40 -0.90 -5.81
N ALA A 60 -2.18 -1.91 -5.40
CA ALA A 60 -1.65 -3.09 -4.73
C ALA A 60 -0.73 -3.90 -5.67
N ARG A 61 -1.12 -4.07 -6.95
CA ARG A 61 -0.25 -4.70 -7.96
C ARG A 61 1.05 -3.94 -8.15
N ARG A 62 1.01 -2.60 -8.20
CA ARG A 62 2.21 -1.77 -8.32
C ARG A 62 3.13 -1.89 -7.09
N LEU A 63 2.56 -1.97 -5.88
CA LEU A 63 3.33 -2.30 -4.67
C LEU A 63 3.91 -3.72 -4.76
N GLY A 64 3.14 -4.69 -5.24
CA GLY A 64 3.63 -6.06 -5.52
C GLY A 64 4.82 -6.06 -6.48
N HIS A 65 4.81 -5.23 -7.53
CA HIS A 65 5.95 -5.09 -8.44
C HIS A 65 7.21 -4.54 -7.76
N VAL A 66 7.06 -3.69 -6.74
CA VAL A 66 8.19 -3.24 -5.92
C VAL A 66 8.70 -4.38 -5.04
N VAL A 67 7.80 -5.13 -4.40
CA VAL A 67 8.14 -6.36 -3.65
C VAL A 67 8.95 -7.32 -4.53
N ASP A 68 8.51 -7.57 -5.77
CA ASP A 68 9.17 -8.48 -6.70
C ASP A 68 10.58 -8.01 -7.10
N GLY A 69 10.79 -6.70 -7.12
CA GLY A 69 12.08 -6.09 -7.45
C GLY A 69 13.02 -5.88 -6.25
N ALA A 70 12.56 -6.12 -5.02
CA ALA A 70 13.33 -5.77 -3.82
C ALA A 70 14.50 -6.73 -3.56
N ALA A 71 14.41 -7.98 -4.02
CA ALA A 71 15.48 -8.97 -3.92
C ALA A 71 15.36 -10.00 -5.06
N GLY A 72 16.25 -10.99 -5.10
CA GLY A 72 16.15 -12.11 -6.03
C GLY A 72 14.79 -12.82 -5.89
N GLU A 73 14.33 -13.46 -6.96
CA GLU A 73 13.05 -14.17 -7.00
C GLU A 73 12.94 -15.19 -5.85
N GLY A 74 11.83 -15.14 -5.11
CA GLY A 74 11.55 -16.02 -3.98
C GLY A 74 12.42 -15.80 -2.74
N ALA A 75 13.40 -14.91 -2.78
CA ALA A 75 14.24 -14.63 -1.61
C ALA A 75 13.41 -13.96 -0.48
N PRO A 76 13.56 -14.42 0.77
CA PRO A 76 12.83 -13.85 1.89
C PRO A 76 13.25 -12.40 2.17
N LEU A 77 12.34 -11.63 2.74
CA LEU A 77 12.52 -10.22 3.12
C LEU A 77 12.04 -10.00 4.56
N ASP A 78 12.66 -9.07 5.25
CA ASP A 78 12.07 -8.45 6.44
C ASP A 78 11.27 -7.23 6.00
N VAL A 79 9.93 -7.31 6.10
CA VAL A 79 9.02 -6.29 5.57
C VAL A 79 8.24 -5.62 6.70
N LEU A 80 8.23 -4.30 6.70
CA LEU A 80 7.34 -3.51 7.55
C LEU A 80 6.22 -2.91 6.70
N HIS A 81 4.98 -3.32 6.99
CA HIS A 81 3.79 -2.75 6.39
C HIS A 81 3.19 -1.70 7.33
N LEU A 82 3.14 -0.46 6.91
CA LEU A 82 2.41 0.62 7.58
C LEU A 82 1.04 0.73 6.90
N GLY A 83 -0.01 0.39 7.66
CA GLY A 83 -1.35 0.11 7.17
C GLY A 83 -1.54 -1.38 6.85
N GLY A 84 -2.63 -1.95 7.33
CA GLY A 84 -2.93 -3.39 7.21
C GLY A 84 -4.09 -3.68 6.25
N GLY A 85 -5.17 -2.93 6.36
CA GLY A 85 -6.41 -3.23 5.66
C GLY A 85 -6.83 -4.69 5.88
N ALA A 86 -7.15 -5.42 4.81
CA ALA A 86 -7.43 -6.86 4.87
C ALA A 86 -6.18 -7.74 4.67
N LEU A 87 -4.98 -7.21 4.80
CA LEU A 87 -3.69 -7.90 4.66
C LEU A 87 -3.43 -8.48 3.26
N SER A 88 -3.89 -7.82 2.20
CA SER A 88 -3.70 -8.29 0.82
C SER A 88 -2.22 -8.40 0.45
N LEU A 89 -1.45 -7.35 0.66
CA LEU A 89 -0.02 -7.35 0.35
C LEU A 89 0.81 -8.25 1.27
N PRO A 90 0.57 -8.32 2.61
CA PRO A 90 1.20 -9.31 3.46
C PRO A 90 0.97 -10.76 3.02
N ARG A 91 -0.24 -11.11 2.53
CA ARG A 91 -0.54 -12.44 1.97
C ARG A 91 0.24 -12.70 0.70
N TYR A 92 0.31 -11.71 -0.19
CA TYR A 92 1.12 -11.77 -1.40
C TYR A 92 2.59 -12.07 -1.09
N VAL A 93 3.19 -11.33 -0.16
CA VAL A 93 4.58 -11.55 0.27
C VAL A 93 4.77 -12.96 0.85
N SER A 94 3.83 -13.44 1.68
CA SER A 94 3.94 -14.77 2.31
C SER A 94 4.06 -15.90 1.29
N VAL A 95 3.40 -15.80 0.14
CA VAL A 95 3.40 -16.87 -0.89
C VAL A 95 4.46 -16.65 -1.96
N THR A 96 4.78 -15.41 -2.31
CA THR A 96 5.79 -15.10 -3.35
C THR A 96 7.21 -15.08 -2.78
N ARG A 97 7.35 -14.88 -1.46
CA ARG A 97 8.63 -14.81 -0.75
C ARG A 97 8.59 -15.61 0.55
N PRO A 98 8.50 -16.95 0.44
CA PRO A 98 8.37 -17.81 1.62
C PRO A 98 9.57 -17.64 2.55
N GLY A 99 9.30 -17.66 3.86
CA GLY A 99 10.30 -17.42 4.90
C GLY A 99 10.55 -15.95 5.24
N SER A 100 9.83 -15.01 4.61
CA SER A 100 9.83 -13.59 5.00
C SER A 100 9.30 -13.39 6.41
N CYS A 101 9.88 -12.41 7.14
CA CYS A 101 9.34 -11.91 8.41
C CYS A 101 8.61 -10.59 8.12
N GLN A 102 7.36 -10.48 8.55
CA GLN A 102 6.53 -9.33 8.23
C GLN A 102 5.88 -8.76 9.49
N ASP A 103 6.14 -7.49 9.77
CA ASP A 103 5.40 -6.71 10.76
C ASP A 103 4.37 -5.84 10.05
N VAL A 104 3.11 -5.92 10.45
CA VAL A 104 2.02 -5.08 9.95
C VAL A 104 1.56 -4.18 11.08
N VAL A 105 1.54 -2.88 10.85
CA VAL A 105 1.12 -1.86 11.82
C VAL A 105 -0.16 -1.23 11.34
N GLU A 106 -1.26 -1.54 12.03
CA GLU A 106 -2.60 -1.02 11.74
C GLU A 106 -3.13 -0.26 12.97
N ALA A 107 -3.61 0.96 12.76
CA ALA A 107 -4.09 1.78 13.86
C ALA A 107 -5.49 1.39 14.36
N ASP A 108 -6.32 0.82 13.47
CA ASP A 108 -7.70 0.43 13.77
C ASP A 108 -7.77 -0.97 14.38
N GLY A 109 -7.86 -1.05 15.71
CA GLY A 109 -7.95 -2.32 16.44
C GLY A 109 -9.23 -3.10 16.15
N GLY A 110 -10.34 -2.40 15.89
CA GLY A 110 -11.60 -3.00 15.47
C GLY A 110 -11.47 -3.68 14.10
N LEU A 111 -10.76 -3.04 13.16
CA LEU A 111 -10.49 -3.61 11.85
C LEU A 111 -9.57 -4.83 11.94
N VAL A 112 -8.50 -4.75 12.75
CA VAL A 112 -7.61 -5.90 13.01
C VAL A 112 -8.39 -7.10 13.51
N ALA A 113 -9.30 -6.90 14.49
CA ALA A 113 -10.13 -7.97 15.04
C ALA A 113 -11.08 -8.56 13.99
N LEU A 114 -11.72 -7.71 13.17
CA LEU A 114 -12.61 -8.15 12.08
C LEU A 114 -11.87 -9.02 11.07
N VAL A 115 -10.70 -8.57 10.62
CA VAL A 115 -9.88 -9.28 9.64
C VAL A 115 -9.35 -10.61 10.20
N ALA A 116 -8.89 -10.63 11.46
CA ALA A 116 -8.43 -11.86 12.10
C ALA A 116 -9.53 -12.91 12.25
N GLU A 117 -10.78 -12.49 12.50
CA GLU A 117 -11.92 -13.38 12.63
C GLU A 117 -12.39 -13.98 11.30
N HIS A 118 -12.51 -13.16 10.26
CA HIS A 118 -13.15 -13.57 8.99
C HIS A 118 -12.16 -13.94 7.90
N LEU A 119 -10.94 -13.38 7.94
CA LEU A 119 -9.90 -13.58 6.95
C LEU A 119 -8.60 -14.01 7.65
N PRO A 120 -8.58 -15.15 8.39
CA PRO A 120 -7.40 -15.56 9.13
C PRO A 120 -6.18 -15.75 8.22
N LEU A 121 -5.00 -15.42 8.75
CA LEU A 121 -3.73 -15.71 8.08
C LEU A 121 -3.44 -17.21 8.16
N PRO A 122 -2.83 -17.80 7.11
CA PRO A 122 -2.34 -19.17 7.19
C PRO A 122 -1.29 -19.33 8.30
N GLU A 123 -1.26 -20.50 8.92
CA GLU A 123 -0.19 -20.86 9.86
C GLU A 123 1.17 -20.80 9.14
N GLY A 124 2.16 -20.23 9.80
CA GLY A 124 3.50 -20.05 9.22
C GLY A 124 3.60 -18.95 8.15
N SER A 125 2.62 -18.07 8.04
CA SER A 125 2.65 -16.93 7.09
C SER A 125 3.81 -15.94 7.31
N GLY A 126 4.45 -15.97 8.48
CA GLY A 126 5.51 -15.03 8.85
C GLY A 126 5.02 -13.61 9.15
N VAL A 127 3.69 -13.41 9.28
CA VAL A 127 3.05 -12.10 9.50
C VAL A 127 2.68 -11.93 10.96
N THR A 128 3.12 -10.83 11.56
CA THR A 128 2.69 -10.36 12.89
C THR A 128 1.96 -9.04 12.75
N VAL A 129 0.76 -8.93 13.30
CA VAL A 129 -0.06 -7.71 13.24
C VAL A 129 -0.01 -6.99 14.58
N HIS A 130 0.28 -5.69 14.54
CA HIS A 130 0.38 -4.80 15.69
C HIS A 130 -0.66 -3.68 15.59
N THR A 131 -1.44 -3.47 16.64
CA THR A 131 -2.36 -2.33 16.72
C THR A 131 -1.61 -1.13 17.27
N ALA A 132 -1.19 -0.22 16.37
CA ALA A 132 -0.41 0.96 16.74
C ALA A 132 -0.47 2.05 15.64
N ASP A 133 -0.11 3.28 15.99
CA ASP A 133 0.15 4.35 15.03
C ASP A 133 1.45 4.09 14.26
N ALA A 134 1.41 4.27 12.94
CA ALA A 134 2.52 3.97 12.04
C ALA A 134 3.79 4.80 12.34
N ARG A 135 3.64 6.09 12.70
CA ARG A 135 4.77 6.94 13.03
C ARG A 135 5.37 6.58 14.38
N ALA A 136 4.54 6.40 15.39
CA ALA A 136 5.00 5.99 16.72
C ALA A 136 5.72 4.63 16.67
N TRP A 137 5.25 3.71 15.82
CA TRP A 137 5.93 2.43 15.58
C TRP A 137 7.31 2.64 14.96
N LEU A 138 7.41 3.43 13.87
CA LEU A 138 8.71 3.72 13.25
C LEU A 138 9.70 4.34 14.21
N GLU A 139 9.27 5.31 15.01
CA GLU A 139 10.14 5.99 16.00
C GLU A 139 10.71 5.02 17.05
N SER A 140 9.99 3.93 17.37
CA SER A 140 10.42 2.89 18.31
C SER A 140 11.15 1.72 17.66
N ALA A 141 11.00 1.51 16.37
CA ALA A 141 11.59 0.39 15.64
C ALA A 141 13.13 0.47 15.63
N PRO A 142 13.83 -0.68 15.66
CA PRO A 142 15.28 -0.71 15.53
C PRO A 142 15.76 -0.12 14.20
N ALA A 143 16.92 0.54 14.22
CA ALA A 143 17.57 0.98 12.98
C ALA A 143 18.00 -0.25 12.14
N ALA A 144 17.96 -0.11 10.82
CA ALA A 144 18.38 -1.14 9.85
C ALA A 144 17.74 -2.52 10.12
N SER A 145 16.43 -2.53 10.38
CA SER A 145 15.66 -3.74 10.69
C SER A 145 14.80 -4.24 9.52
N ALA A 146 14.49 -3.42 8.52
CA ALA A 146 13.65 -3.79 7.39
C ALA A 146 14.39 -3.71 6.04
N ASP A 147 14.14 -4.67 5.16
CA ASP A 147 14.58 -4.63 3.76
C ASP A 147 13.62 -3.82 2.89
N LEU A 148 12.33 -3.85 3.26
CA LEU A 148 11.26 -3.15 2.58
C LEU A 148 10.31 -2.53 3.61
N ILE A 149 9.96 -1.26 3.42
CA ILE A 149 8.86 -0.60 4.14
C ILE A 149 7.79 -0.22 3.12
N VAL A 150 6.57 -0.68 3.35
CA VAL A 150 5.40 -0.30 2.54
C VAL A 150 4.52 0.65 3.35
N GLY A 151 4.27 1.84 2.81
CA GLY A 151 3.35 2.83 3.37
C GLY A 151 2.02 2.85 2.60
N ASP A 152 1.00 2.20 3.15
CA ASP A 152 -0.36 2.19 2.59
C ASP A 152 -1.37 2.59 3.69
N VAL A 153 -1.16 3.78 4.26
CA VAL A 153 -1.94 4.29 5.39
C VAL A 153 -2.91 5.35 4.92
N PHE A 154 -4.18 5.09 5.13
CA PHE A 154 -5.25 6.04 4.86
C PHE A 154 -6.15 6.18 6.09
N GLY A 155 -6.29 7.40 6.61
CA GLY A 155 -7.36 7.77 7.54
C GLY A 155 -8.59 8.19 6.73
N GLY A 156 -9.58 7.31 6.63
CA GLY A 156 -10.64 7.43 5.64
C GLY A 156 -10.07 7.32 4.22
N SER A 157 -10.11 8.42 3.45
CA SER A 157 -9.59 8.46 2.07
C SER A 157 -8.29 9.26 1.91
N ARG A 158 -7.60 9.60 3.01
CA ARG A 158 -6.45 10.52 3.01
C ARG A 158 -5.25 9.94 3.75
N VAL A 159 -4.06 10.16 3.22
CA VAL A 159 -2.82 9.94 3.97
C VAL A 159 -2.76 10.93 5.14
N PRO A 160 -2.55 10.47 6.39
CA PRO A 160 -2.49 11.35 7.56
C PRO A 160 -1.30 12.31 7.52
N ALA A 161 -1.47 13.54 8.00
CA ALA A 161 -0.46 14.60 7.95
C ALA A 161 0.88 14.20 8.61
N HIS A 162 0.84 13.51 9.75
CA HIS A 162 2.04 13.12 10.50
C HIS A 162 2.93 12.08 9.79
N LEU A 163 2.44 11.50 8.69
CA LEU A 163 3.18 10.56 7.81
C LEU A 163 3.72 11.22 6.53
N THR A 164 3.74 12.56 6.46
CA THR A 164 4.08 13.29 5.21
C THR A 164 5.29 14.21 5.33
N SER A 165 5.96 14.22 6.47
CA SER A 165 7.02 15.17 6.79
C SER A 165 8.44 14.64 6.56
N LEU A 166 9.39 15.56 6.56
CA LEU A 166 10.82 15.26 6.50
C LEU A 166 11.31 14.41 7.69
N ALA A 167 10.74 14.63 8.90
CA ALA A 167 11.06 13.83 10.06
C ALA A 167 10.57 12.38 9.88
N TYR A 168 9.35 12.20 9.35
CA TYR A 168 8.86 10.86 9.00
C TYR A 168 9.75 10.17 7.95
N ALA A 169 10.13 10.86 6.88
CA ALA A 169 11.01 10.29 5.85
C ALA A 169 12.39 9.88 6.41
N ARG A 170 12.92 10.61 7.39
CA ARG A 170 14.16 10.26 8.09
C ARG A 170 14.02 9.01 8.94
N GLU A 171 12.88 8.83 9.64
CA GLU A 171 12.60 7.62 10.38
C GLU A 171 12.46 6.41 9.46
N VAL A 172 11.77 6.55 8.33
CA VAL A 172 11.71 5.51 7.29
C VAL A 172 13.13 5.09 6.88
N ARG A 173 14.01 6.04 6.57
CA ARG A 173 15.40 5.74 6.20
C ARG A 173 16.19 5.09 7.34
N ARG A 174 15.98 5.50 8.58
CA ARG A 174 16.67 4.93 9.74
C ARG A 174 16.32 3.45 9.95
N VAL A 175 15.05 3.09 9.74
CA VAL A 175 14.56 1.71 9.91
C VAL A 175 14.96 0.81 8.76
N LEU A 176 15.07 1.34 7.54
CA LEU A 176 15.57 0.60 6.39
C LEU A 176 17.04 0.20 6.54
N ARG A 177 17.35 -1.03 6.15
CA ARG A 177 18.72 -1.47 5.92
C ARG A 177 19.37 -0.70 4.79
N PRO A 178 20.71 -0.64 4.71
CA PRO A 178 21.39 -0.14 3.52
C PRO A 178 20.92 -0.87 2.25
N GLY A 179 20.50 -0.13 1.24
CA GLY A 179 19.89 -0.68 0.01
C GLY A 179 18.42 -1.08 0.15
N GLY A 180 17.82 -0.93 1.33
CA GLY A 180 16.40 -1.17 1.53
C GLY A 180 15.51 -0.18 0.76
N ILE A 181 14.26 -0.57 0.53
CA ILE A 181 13.32 0.16 -0.32
C ILE A 181 12.13 0.64 0.53
N TYR A 182 11.73 1.89 0.33
CA TYR A 182 10.43 2.41 0.75
C TYR A 182 9.50 2.51 -0.46
N ALA A 183 8.27 2.03 -0.32
CA ALA A 183 7.21 2.19 -1.32
C ALA A 183 5.94 2.71 -0.66
N ALA A 184 5.38 3.82 -1.15
CA ALA A 184 4.17 4.41 -0.56
C ALA A 184 3.07 4.62 -1.59
N ASN A 185 1.85 4.22 -1.21
CA ASN A 185 0.64 4.56 -1.93
C ASN A 185 0.19 5.97 -1.55
N LEU A 186 0.21 6.88 -2.53
CA LEU A 186 -0.19 8.27 -2.38
C LEU A 186 -1.28 8.59 -3.39
N ALA A 187 -2.32 9.31 -2.95
CA ALA A 187 -3.42 9.72 -3.82
C ALA A 187 -3.40 11.23 -4.03
N ASP A 188 -3.40 11.66 -5.29
CA ASP A 188 -3.42 13.09 -5.65
C ASP A 188 -3.99 13.29 -7.08
N GLY A 189 -4.21 14.53 -7.44
CA GLY A 189 -4.60 14.98 -8.76
C GLY A 189 -4.06 16.37 -9.05
N ALA A 190 -4.22 16.85 -10.29
CA ALA A 190 -3.76 18.18 -10.65
C ALA A 190 -4.31 19.25 -9.66
N PRO A 191 -3.47 20.20 -9.21
CA PRO A 191 -2.11 20.53 -9.66
C PRO A 191 -0.95 19.76 -8.99
N PHE A 192 -1.23 18.64 -8.29
CA PHE A 192 -0.24 17.76 -7.64
C PHE A 192 0.58 18.42 -6.51
N GLY A 193 -0.03 19.34 -5.78
CA GLY A 193 0.67 20.04 -4.71
C GLY A 193 1.20 19.12 -3.63
N PHE A 194 0.37 18.16 -3.20
CA PHE A 194 0.74 17.15 -2.21
C PHE A 194 1.84 16.20 -2.74
N LEU A 195 1.62 15.58 -3.89
CA LEU A 195 2.55 14.61 -4.47
C LEU A 195 3.93 15.21 -4.73
N ARG A 196 4.00 16.43 -5.29
CA ARG A 196 5.26 17.15 -5.50
C ARG A 196 5.97 17.46 -4.20
N GLY A 197 5.23 17.85 -3.15
CA GLY A 197 5.77 18.03 -1.81
C GLY A 197 6.35 16.74 -1.24
N GLN A 198 5.68 15.60 -1.42
CA GLN A 198 6.19 14.29 -1.00
C GLN A 198 7.46 13.89 -1.77
N LEU A 199 7.49 14.08 -3.09
CA LEU A 199 8.69 13.84 -3.89
C LEU A 199 9.88 14.70 -3.46
N ALA A 200 9.65 15.97 -3.15
CA ALA A 200 10.69 16.85 -2.60
C ALA A 200 11.15 16.40 -1.21
N THR A 201 10.21 15.98 -0.35
CA THR A 201 10.48 15.53 1.01
C THR A 201 11.33 14.26 1.04
N PHE A 202 10.93 13.24 0.28
CA PHE A 202 11.69 11.99 0.19
C PHE A 202 13.00 12.18 -0.58
N GLY A 203 13.04 13.04 -1.60
CA GLY A 203 14.26 13.37 -2.34
C GLY A 203 15.31 14.13 -1.52
N ALA A 204 14.92 14.75 -0.41
CA ALA A 204 15.86 15.33 0.55
C ALA A 204 16.52 14.27 1.46
N VAL A 205 16.02 13.05 1.47
CA VAL A 205 16.48 11.94 2.32
C VAL A 205 17.10 10.80 1.53
N PHE A 206 16.51 10.48 0.37
CA PHE A 206 16.91 9.37 -0.48
C PHE A 206 17.46 9.87 -1.82
N PRO A 207 18.62 9.36 -2.28
CA PRO A 207 19.19 9.74 -3.57
C PRO A 207 18.43 9.13 -4.76
N GLU A 208 17.80 7.95 -4.58
CA GLU A 208 17.09 7.26 -5.62
C GLU A 208 15.58 7.35 -5.39
N LEU A 209 14.86 7.89 -6.39
CA LEU A 209 13.42 8.02 -6.39
C LEU A 209 12.82 7.56 -7.71
N ALA A 210 11.64 6.92 -7.62
CA ALA A 210 10.76 6.68 -8.75
C ALA A 210 9.31 6.95 -8.36
N LEU A 211 8.48 7.24 -9.36
CA LEU A 211 7.03 7.40 -9.24
C LEU A 211 6.34 6.49 -10.25
N VAL A 212 5.50 5.58 -9.78
CA VAL A 212 4.74 4.66 -10.61
C VAL A 212 3.28 5.10 -10.63
N ALA A 213 2.76 5.44 -11.79
CA ALA A 213 1.37 5.86 -11.93
C ALA A 213 0.84 5.66 -13.35
N GLU A 214 -0.48 5.62 -13.48
CA GLU A 214 -1.10 5.63 -14.78
C GLU A 214 -0.83 6.94 -15.55
N PRO A 215 -0.69 6.85 -16.88
CA PRO A 215 -0.52 8.03 -17.71
C PRO A 215 -1.65 9.06 -17.58
N ALA A 216 -2.88 8.63 -17.28
CA ALA A 216 -4.02 9.54 -17.10
C ALA A 216 -3.87 10.36 -15.81
N VAL A 217 -3.39 9.75 -14.72
CA VAL A 217 -3.09 10.43 -13.46
C VAL A 217 -1.93 11.40 -13.66
N LEU A 218 -0.78 10.94 -14.20
CA LEU A 218 0.41 11.79 -14.41
C LEU A 218 0.12 13.04 -15.27
N ARG A 219 -0.81 12.93 -16.21
CA ARG A 219 -1.25 14.06 -17.05
C ARG A 219 -2.33 14.95 -16.41
N GLY A 220 -2.71 14.66 -15.15
CA GLY A 220 -3.71 15.44 -14.43
C GLY A 220 -5.14 15.30 -14.98
N ARG A 221 -5.43 14.23 -15.72
CA ARG A 221 -6.77 13.99 -16.31
C ARG A 221 -7.75 13.39 -15.31
N ARG A 222 -7.24 12.75 -14.26
CA ARG A 222 -8.02 12.22 -13.14
C ARG A 222 -7.21 12.24 -11.84
N PHE A 223 -7.91 12.22 -10.72
CA PHE A 223 -7.37 11.90 -9.42
C PHE A 223 -7.04 10.40 -9.36
N GLY A 224 -6.01 9.98 -8.64
CA GLY A 224 -5.72 8.57 -8.51
C GLY A 224 -4.49 8.25 -7.66
N ASN A 225 -4.28 6.96 -7.46
CA ASN A 225 -3.16 6.42 -6.71
C ASN A 225 -1.87 6.47 -7.53
N THR A 226 -0.79 6.79 -6.84
CA THR A 226 0.58 6.78 -7.34
C THR A 226 1.46 6.08 -6.32
N ILE A 227 2.46 5.31 -6.78
CA ILE A 227 3.43 4.68 -5.87
C ILE A 227 4.73 5.46 -5.93
N LEU A 228 5.07 6.11 -4.82
CA LEU A 228 6.39 6.68 -4.60
C LEU A 228 7.33 5.56 -4.15
N VAL A 229 8.48 5.41 -4.81
CA VAL A 229 9.52 4.44 -4.45
C VAL A 229 10.79 5.20 -4.13
N ALA A 230 11.44 4.88 -3.01
CA ALA A 230 12.66 5.54 -2.56
C ALA A 230 13.68 4.52 -2.02
N SER A 231 14.98 4.75 -2.29
CA SER A 231 16.08 3.92 -1.78
C SER A 231 17.35 4.76 -1.65
N ASP A 232 18.29 4.28 -0.83
CA ASP A 232 19.64 4.83 -0.79
C ASP A 232 20.62 4.10 -1.74
N ALA A 233 20.14 3.07 -2.45
CA ALA A 233 20.87 2.33 -3.48
C ALA A 233 20.09 2.31 -4.81
N PRO A 234 20.74 2.02 -5.94
CA PRO A 234 20.09 1.98 -7.25
C PRO A 234 18.88 1.02 -7.29
N LEU A 235 17.75 1.52 -7.80
CA LEU A 235 16.51 0.76 -8.01
C LEU A 235 16.57 -0.06 -9.32
N ASP A 236 15.93 -1.26 -9.35
CA ASP A 236 15.69 -2.00 -10.60
C ASP A 236 14.60 -1.31 -11.44
N LEU A 237 14.91 -0.13 -11.97
CA LEU A 237 13.98 0.64 -12.79
C LEU A 237 13.56 -0.08 -14.09
N PRO A 238 14.46 -0.79 -14.80
CA PRO A 238 14.06 -1.56 -15.99
C PRO A 238 13.06 -2.68 -15.67
N GLY A 239 13.29 -3.43 -14.57
CA GLY A 239 12.38 -4.47 -14.12
C GLY A 239 11.03 -3.92 -13.69
N LEU A 240 11.03 -2.87 -12.88
CA LEU A 240 9.80 -2.20 -12.44
C LEU A 240 8.99 -1.64 -13.63
N THR A 241 9.67 -1.00 -14.60
CA THR A 241 9.02 -0.48 -15.82
C THR A 241 8.36 -1.59 -16.63
N ARG A 242 9.06 -2.72 -16.81
CA ARG A 242 8.52 -3.86 -17.57
C ARG A 242 7.30 -4.47 -16.90
N ARG A 243 7.34 -4.68 -15.57
CA ARG A 243 6.21 -5.20 -14.78
C ARG A 243 5.02 -4.26 -14.84
N ALA A 244 5.21 -2.97 -14.55
CA ALA A 244 4.15 -1.96 -14.56
C ALA A 244 3.51 -1.75 -15.94
N ALA A 245 4.28 -1.92 -17.01
CA ALA A 245 3.75 -1.82 -18.39
C ALA A 245 2.94 -3.06 -18.81
N GLY A 246 3.14 -4.19 -18.14
CA GLY A 246 2.43 -5.45 -18.40
C GLY A 246 1.08 -5.58 -17.69
N ASP A 247 0.73 -4.65 -16.80
CA ASP A 247 -0.56 -4.66 -16.09
C ASP A 247 -1.75 -4.47 -17.03
N ALA A 248 -2.93 -4.96 -16.62
CA ALA A 248 -4.19 -4.70 -17.31
C ALA A 248 -4.48 -3.19 -17.45
N PHE A 249 -4.04 -2.40 -16.47
CA PHE A 249 -4.02 -0.94 -16.48
C PHE A 249 -2.57 -0.46 -16.41
N PRO A 250 -1.88 -0.35 -17.57
CA PRO A 250 -0.45 -0.07 -17.62
C PRO A 250 -0.07 1.23 -16.92
N ALA A 251 0.99 1.17 -16.10
CA ALA A 251 1.57 2.34 -15.46
C ALA A 251 2.91 2.72 -16.09
N ARG A 252 3.33 3.96 -15.88
CA ARG A 252 4.66 4.48 -16.19
C ARG A 252 5.48 4.61 -14.93
N VAL A 253 6.78 4.45 -15.08
CA VAL A 253 7.77 4.70 -14.05
C VAL A 253 8.51 5.99 -14.43
N GLU A 254 8.23 7.06 -13.72
CA GLU A 254 8.95 8.35 -13.87
C GLU A 254 10.11 8.39 -12.87
N HIS A 255 11.30 8.72 -13.34
CA HIS A 255 12.54 8.81 -12.54
C HIS A 255 13.52 9.82 -13.13
N GLY A 256 14.62 10.10 -12.44
CA GLY A 256 15.69 10.99 -12.91
C GLY A 256 15.16 12.36 -13.32
N GLU A 257 15.57 12.85 -14.49
CA GLU A 257 15.18 14.19 -14.98
C GLU A 257 13.67 14.37 -15.19
N ALA A 258 12.97 13.30 -15.61
CA ALA A 258 11.51 13.36 -15.80
C ALA A 258 10.81 13.59 -14.46
N LEU A 259 11.20 12.85 -13.42
CA LEU A 259 10.70 13.03 -12.06
C LEU A 259 11.08 14.41 -11.49
N ALA A 260 12.30 14.86 -11.71
CA ALA A 260 12.75 16.18 -11.28
C ALA A 260 11.91 17.31 -11.92
N ARG A 261 11.60 17.20 -13.22
CA ARG A 261 10.69 18.15 -13.90
C ARG A 261 9.27 18.10 -13.34
N PHE A 262 8.76 16.90 -12.99
CA PHE A 262 7.45 16.76 -12.38
C PHE A 262 7.41 17.38 -10.98
N THR A 263 8.42 17.13 -10.13
CA THR A 263 8.57 17.70 -8.79
C THR A 263 8.65 19.24 -8.85
N GLY A 264 9.36 19.76 -9.83
CA GLY A 264 9.46 21.20 -10.10
C GLY A 264 10.16 21.95 -8.97
N LYS A 265 9.51 23.00 -8.46
CA LYS A 265 10.04 23.88 -7.39
C LYS A 265 9.48 23.52 -6.00
N ALA A 266 8.85 22.36 -5.84
CA ALA A 266 8.36 21.93 -4.53
C ALA A 266 9.53 21.80 -3.54
N VAL A 267 9.25 22.07 -2.28
CA VAL A 267 10.23 22.03 -1.18
C VAL A 267 9.84 20.92 -0.20
N PRO A 268 10.80 20.35 0.54
CA PRO A 268 10.52 19.40 1.59
C PRO A 268 9.56 19.97 2.64
N VAL A 269 8.65 19.13 3.13
CA VAL A 269 7.64 19.51 4.12
C VAL A 269 8.12 19.15 5.52
N ASN A 270 8.14 20.11 6.44
CA ASN A 270 8.45 19.87 7.86
C ASN A 270 7.19 19.51 8.65
N ASP A 271 7.35 18.96 9.87
CA ASP A 271 6.21 18.57 10.72
C ASP A 271 5.19 19.69 10.95
N ALA A 272 5.66 20.92 11.16
CA ALA A 272 4.78 22.08 11.39
C ALA A 272 3.95 22.48 10.15
N GLU A 273 4.38 22.07 8.95
CA GLU A 273 3.75 22.38 7.67
C GLU A 273 3.04 21.15 7.07
N ALA A 274 3.16 20.00 7.74
CA ALA A 274 2.60 18.76 7.27
C ALA A 274 1.07 18.81 7.15
N VAL A 275 0.58 18.40 6.00
CA VAL A 275 -0.85 18.28 5.71
C VAL A 275 -1.14 16.89 5.16
N GLY A 276 -2.34 16.38 5.42
CA GLY A 276 -2.78 15.14 4.81
C GLY A 276 -2.96 15.28 3.29
N SER A 277 -3.01 14.15 2.59
CA SER A 277 -3.30 14.17 1.16
C SER A 277 -4.65 14.85 0.87
N PRO A 278 -4.89 15.37 -0.35
CA PRO A 278 -6.16 16.00 -0.69
C PRO A 278 -7.32 15.01 -0.57
N VAL A 279 -8.50 15.55 -0.29
CA VAL A 279 -9.73 14.75 -0.33
C VAL A 279 -9.98 14.34 -1.78
N PRO A 280 -10.21 13.04 -2.06
CA PRO A 280 -10.61 12.62 -3.40
C PRO A 280 -11.89 13.33 -3.85
N PRO A 281 -11.99 13.74 -5.11
CA PRO A 281 -13.25 14.17 -5.67
C PRO A 281 -14.33 13.08 -5.54
N GLU A 282 -15.59 13.49 -5.45
CA GLU A 282 -16.71 12.54 -5.41
C GLU A 282 -16.64 11.57 -6.61
N GLY A 283 -16.78 10.28 -6.35
CA GLY A 283 -16.68 9.23 -7.37
C GLY A 283 -15.25 8.89 -7.85
N ALA A 284 -14.20 9.50 -7.28
CA ALA A 284 -12.81 9.24 -7.71
C ALA A 284 -12.38 7.76 -7.55
N PHE A 285 -12.93 7.07 -6.55
CA PHE A 285 -12.70 5.65 -6.24
C PHE A 285 -14.03 4.87 -6.22
N GLY A 286 -15.06 5.37 -6.86
CA GLY A 286 -16.35 4.69 -6.95
C GLY A 286 -16.21 3.35 -7.67
N ILE A 287 -16.84 2.32 -7.11
CA ILE A 287 -17.12 1.08 -7.83
C ILE A 287 -18.22 1.46 -8.82
N GLY A 288 -17.87 1.52 -10.11
CA GLY A 288 -18.79 1.81 -11.20
C GLY A 288 -19.81 0.71 -11.41
#